data_e6307b04dda6e90f0683395758745bf5
#
_entry.id   e6307b04dda6e90f0683395758745bf5
#
_cell.length_a   1.000
_cell.length_b   1.000
_cell.length_c   1.000
_cell.angle_alpha   90.00
_cell.angle_beta   90.00
_cell.angle_gamma   90.00
#
_symmetry.space_group_name_H-M   'P 1'
#
loop_
_entity.id
_entity.type
_entity.pdbx_description
1 polymer ?
#
loop_
_entity_poly.entity_id
_entity_poly.type
_entity_poly.pdbx_seq_one_letter_code
_entity_poly.pdbx_strand_id
1 'polypeptide(L)'
;PERTEENHPPEAVDDSFGVRPGRSTILPVLANDSDQDGDVLTATPGEGAAGSTVAQAQDGLALRLDTAEDATGTITIPYTADDGRGLSDSAVATVEVHPWEVNGAPEQSTTPKIVVSGSASASASVLGNWQDPDGDTLYLVSAQGDGLDVRTTNEGTVTVRDLTGTPGTRSLTVVVSDGRETASGTVDVDVQSADSAAPIANADHVHVVSGSQAVISPLDNDSSPTGEPLSLAGLDEAPAGTTAEINRQAGTVTFKAEAAGTYYLTYDVSAGAAVAKGVIRVDVAPASDSSVPPVPENDTALLREGGAVTISPLDNDFDPSGGILVLQSASAPPESGVTVTVVNHSLLQITSSGSVPEQVDLEYTVSNGASTATGHVTVVPITSGEAQVPVTASDTAVVRVGDVVTVPVLDNDTSPSGLALTLSDQLGTVGDSLGTAWVSEDSVRLKAGDIPGRTTLTYTATDTLGQTATGQLDIEVRDRDDASNTAPSP
;
A
#
# COMPACT_ATOMS: atom_id res chain seq x y z
N PRO A 1 -17.00 13.07 1.07
CA PRO A 1 -17.84 14.25 1.29
C PRO A 1 -16.96 15.43 1.71
N GLU A 2 -17.38 16.67 1.41
CA GLU A 2 -16.72 17.86 1.96
C GLU A 2 -16.99 17.89 3.47
N ARG A 3 -15.95 18.06 4.26
CA ARG A 3 -16.03 18.14 5.71
C ARG A 3 -16.83 19.37 6.13
N THR A 4 -17.82 19.19 7.01
CA THR A 4 -18.70 20.26 7.48
C THR A 4 -18.23 20.86 8.81
N GLU A 5 -18.61 22.10 9.13
CA GLU A 5 -18.34 22.71 10.43
C GLU A 5 -19.24 22.14 11.55
N GLU A 6 -20.43 21.64 11.19
CA GLU A 6 -21.34 20.96 12.11
C GLU A 6 -20.87 19.52 12.31
N ASN A 7 -20.82 19.05 13.57
CA ASN A 7 -20.37 17.72 13.91
C ASN A 7 -21.55 16.82 14.31
N HIS A 8 -21.70 15.70 13.61
CA HIS A 8 -22.67 14.65 13.92
C HIS A 8 -21.93 13.41 14.43
N PRO A 9 -22.57 12.58 15.26
CA PRO A 9 -21.94 11.34 15.69
C PRO A 9 -21.81 10.37 14.51
N PRO A 10 -20.76 9.54 14.52
CA PRO A 10 -20.65 8.44 13.56
C PRO A 10 -21.80 7.43 13.75
N GLU A 11 -22.03 6.61 12.76
CA GLU A 11 -22.93 5.45 12.80
C GLU A 11 -22.08 4.20 12.78
N ALA A 12 -21.96 3.52 13.94
CA ALA A 12 -21.27 2.25 14.09
C ALA A 12 -22.23 1.07 13.91
N VAL A 13 -21.81 0.06 13.14
CA VAL A 13 -22.62 -1.09 12.75
C VAL A 13 -21.96 -2.39 13.20
N ASP A 14 -22.72 -3.31 13.78
CA ASP A 14 -22.20 -4.60 14.22
C ASP A 14 -21.54 -5.41 13.10
N ASP A 15 -20.45 -6.10 13.44
CA ASP A 15 -19.62 -6.89 12.53
C ASP A 15 -19.68 -8.38 12.81
N SER A 16 -19.28 -9.16 11.79
CA SER A 16 -19.08 -10.59 11.89
C SER A 16 -17.82 -11.02 11.17
N PHE A 17 -16.93 -11.73 11.87
CA PHE A 17 -15.65 -12.21 11.34
C PHE A 17 -15.42 -13.67 11.70
N GLY A 18 -14.63 -14.37 10.89
CA GLY A 18 -14.00 -15.62 11.25
C GLY A 18 -12.52 -15.44 11.56
N VAL A 19 -11.94 -16.29 12.41
CA VAL A 19 -10.51 -16.30 12.72
C VAL A 19 -10.01 -17.72 12.96
N ARG A 20 -8.71 -17.91 12.83
CA ARG A 20 -8.03 -19.16 13.17
C ARG A 20 -7.54 -19.14 14.63
N PRO A 21 -7.57 -20.29 15.33
CA PRO A 21 -6.95 -20.39 16.65
C PRO A 21 -5.41 -20.25 16.55
N GLY A 22 -4.81 -19.64 17.57
CA GLY A 22 -3.37 -19.43 17.64
C GLY A 22 -2.83 -18.37 16.70
N ARG A 23 -3.70 -17.49 16.15
CA ARG A 23 -3.31 -16.44 15.22
C ARG A 23 -3.57 -15.04 15.77
N SER A 24 -2.79 -14.11 15.23
CA SER A 24 -3.05 -12.68 15.27
C SER A 24 -3.78 -12.27 13.98
N THR A 25 -4.98 -11.70 14.11
CA THR A 25 -5.84 -11.35 12.95
C THR A 25 -6.28 -9.89 13.05
N ILE A 26 -6.19 -9.18 11.93
CA ILE A 26 -6.70 -7.81 11.80
C ILE A 26 -8.19 -7.84 11.46
N LEU A 27 -8.98 -7.16 12.24
CA LEU A 27 -10.44 -7.04 12.09
C LEU A 27 -10.79 -5.61 11.64
N PRO A 28 -11.19 -5.40 10.38
CA PRO A 28 -11.52 -4.08 9.83
C PRO A 28 -12.93 -3.64 10.29
N VAL A 29 -13.12 -3.45 11.58
CA VAL A 29 -14.42 -3.17 12.21
C VAL A 29 -15.07 -1.85 11.75
N LEU A 30 -14.31 -0.93 11.16
CA LEU A 30 -14.84 0.34 10.63
C LEU A 30 -15.28 0.25 9.17
N ALA A 31 -15.16 -0.92 8.52
CA ALA A 31 -15.43 -1.06 7.08
C ALA A 31 -16.89 -0.82 6.69
N ASN A 32 -17.84 -1.05 7.60
CA ASN A 32 -19.29 -0.83 7.44
C ASN A 32 -19.80 0.38 8.25
N ASP A 33 -18.92 1.04 9.00
CA ASP A 33 -19.22 2.25 9.75
C ASP A 33 -19.17 3.48 8.84
N SER A 34 -19.87 4.53 9.23
CA SER A 34 -19.93 5.76 8.44
C SER A 34 -19.99 7.00 9.30
N ASP A 35 -19.53 8.12 8.75
CA ASP A 35 -19.67 9.44 9.33
C ASP A 35 -20.33 10.40 8.32
N GLN A 36 -21.37 11.13 8.78
CA GLN A 36 -22.14 12.02 7.92
C GLN A 36 -21.31 13.23 7.46
N ASP A 37 -20.35 13.65 8.26
CA ASP A 37 -19.50 14.83 8.01
C ASP A 37 -18.25 14.46 7.21
N GLY A 38 -18.03 13.13 6.98
CA GLY A 38 -16.88 12.59 6.28
C GLY A 38 -15.60 12.62 7.12
N ASP A 39 -15.76 12.62 8.45
CA ASP A 39 -14.61 12.49 9.35
C ASP A 39 -14.02 11.06 9.29
N VAL A 40 -12.72 10.95 9.44
CA VAL A 40 -12.02 9.65 9.49
C VAL A 40 -12.27 9.04 10.86
N LEU A 41 -12.82 7.83 10.89
CA LEU A 41 -13.14 7.14 12.14
C LEU A 41 -11.92 6.37 12.67
N THR A 42 -11.85 6.22 14.01
CA THR A 42 -10.93 5.28 14.66
C THR A 42 -11.68 4.40 15.64
N ALA A 43 -11.26 3.12 15.75
CA ALA A 43 -11.87 2.15 16.65
C ALA A 43 -11.07 2.00 17.95
N THR A 44 -11.76 2.02 19.08
CA THR A 44 -11.19 1.67 20.38
C THR A 44 -11.87 0.40 20.89
N PRO A 45 -11.12 -0.68 21.19
CA PRO A 45 -11.70 -1.91 21.67
C PRO A 45 -12.16 -1.78 23.13
N GLY A 46 -13.26 -2.43 23.47
CA GLY A 46 -13.66 -2.72 24.83
C GLY A 46 -12.93 -3.93 25.40
N GLU A 47 -13.39 -4.42 26.57
CA GLU A 47 -12.82 -5.63 27.14
C GLU A 47 -13.13 -6.86 26.28
N GLY A 48 -12.08 -7.58 25.84
CA GLY A 48 -12.20 -8.83 25.09
C GLY A 48 -12.61 -10.01 25.98
N ALA A 49 -12.96 -11.13 25.35
CA ALA A 49 -13.27 -12.37 26.06
C ALA A 49 -12.01 -13.00 26.67
N ALA A 50 -12.20 -13.80 27.73
CA ALA A 50 -11.11 -14.51 28.40
C ALA A 50 -10.39 -15.47 27.42
N GLY A 51 -9.07 -15.38 27.35
CA GLY A 51 -8.23 -16.22 26.47
C GLY A 51 -7.90 -15.57 25.11
N SER A 52 -8.28 -14.32 24.90
CA SER A 52 -7.90 -13.52 23.75
C SER A 52 -7.37 -12.13 24.19
N THR A 53 -6.53 -11.53 23.35
CA THR A 53 -6.07 -10.16 23.52
C THR A 53 -6.59 -9.33 22.35
N VAL A 54 -7.16 -8.16 22.65
CA VAL A 54 -7.63 -7.22 21.63
C VAL A 54 -6.88 -5.91 21.81
N ALA A 55 -6.38 -5.37 20.72
CA ALA A 55 -5.70 -4.09 20.68
C ALA A 55 -6.15 -3.27 19.46
N GLN A 56 -5.86 -1.97 19.45
CA GLN A 56 -5.95 -1.17 18.23
C GLN A 56 -4.88 -1.64 17.24
N ALA A 57 -5.17 -1.55 15.95
CA ALA A 57 -4.28 -1.83 14.85
C ALA A 57 -4.45 -0.79 13.73
N GLN A 58 -3.46 -0.70 12.84
CA GLN A 58 -3.47 0.21 11.69
C GLN A 58 -3.79 1.66 12.13
N ASP A 59 -3.08 2.13 13.15
CA ASP A 59 -3.29 3.47 13.75
C ASP A 59 -4.72 3.72 14.27
N GLY A 60 -5.44 2.66 14.62
CA GLY A 60 -6.84 2.74 15.08
C GLY A 60 -7.87 2.57 13.98
N LEU A 61 -7.48 2.30 12.74
CA LEU A 61 -8.41 2.01 11.63
C LEU A 61 -8.98 0.58 11.69
N ALA A 62 -8.38 -0.30 12.51
CA ALA A 62 -8.79 -1.68 12.71
C ALA A 62 -8.54 -2.13 14.16
N LEU A 63 -8.99 -3.33 14.50
CA LEU A 63 -8.63 -4.02 15.73
C LEU A 63 -7.77 -5.24 15.41
N ARG A 64 -6.80 -5.54 16.27
CA ARG A 64 -6.05 -6.80 16.26
C ARG A 64 -6.62 -7.72 17.32
N LEU A 65 -6.92 -8.94 16.93
CA LEU A 65 -7.32 -10.02 17.83
C LEU A 65 -6.26 -11.12 17.83
N ASP A 66 -5.64 -11.34 18.99
CA ASP A 66 -4.73 -12.47 19.21
C ASP A 66 -5.50 -13.59 19.91
N THR A 67 -5.57 -14.75 19.30
CA THR A 67 -6.29 -15.93 19.83
C THR A 67 -5.30 -16.95 20.38
N ALA A 68 -5.70 -17.67 21.44
CA ALA A 68 -4.92 -18.81 21.94
C ALA A 68 -4.95 -20.00 20.95
N GLU A 69 -3.93 -20.88 20.97
CA GLU A 69 -3.87 -22.09 20.13
C GLU A 69 -5.05 -23.05 20.32
N ASP A 70 -5.66 -23.05 21.52
CA ASP A 70 -6.82 -23.87 21.86
C ASP A 70 -8.14 -23.10 21.85
N ALA A 71 -8.16 -21.89 21.27
CA ALA A 71 -9.37 -21.07 21.18
C ALA A 71 -10.44 -21.77 20.34
N THR A 72 -11.69 -21.68 20.78
CA THR A 72 -12.87 -22.25 20.11
C THR A 72 -14.12 -21.44 20.42
N GLY A 73 -15.12 -21.54 19.55
CA GLY A 73 -16.42 -20.89 19.74
C GLY A 73 -16.44 -19.44 19.32
N THR A 74 -17.26 -18.62 19.96
CA THR A 74 -17.51 -17.24 19.57
C THR A 74 -16.89 -16.28 20.56
N ILE A 75 -16.16 -15.30 20.07
CA ILE A 75 -15.59 -14.17 20.81
C ILE A 75 -16.42 -12.92 20.48
N THR A 76 -16.78 -12.15 21.49
CA THR A 76 -17.56 -10.92 21.31
C THR A 76 -16.69 -9.73 21.76
N ILE A 77 -16.49 -8.77 20.88
CA ILE A 77 -15.63 -7.61 21.09
C ILE A 77 -16.49 -6.36 20.91
N PRO A 78 -16.89 -5.70 22.00
CA PRO A 78 -17.48 -4.37 21.89
C PRO A 78 -16.38 -3.39 21.47
N TYR A 79 -16.72 -2.41 20.63
CA TYR A 79 -15.82 -1.33 20.26
C TYR A 79 -16.56 0.00 20.15
N THR A 80 -15.80 1.08 20.12
CA THR A 80 -16.30 2.44 19.95
C THR A 80 -15.61 3.06 18.75
N ALA A 81 -16.41 3.54 17.79
CA ALA A 81 -15.96 4.36 16.66
C ALA A 81 -15.96 5.83 17.08
N ASP A 82 -14.86 6.53 16.91
CA ASP A 82 -14.62 7.91 17.30
C ASP A 82 -14.31 8.80 16.09
N ASP A 83 -14.96 9.96 15.98
CA ASP A 83 -14.81 10.89 14.85
C ASP A 83 -13.59 11.84 14.98
N GLY A 84 -12.85 11.76 16.10
CA GLY A 84 -11.74 12.67 16.39
C GLY A 84 -12.16 14.11 16.70
N ARG A 85 -13.46 14.39 16.75
CA ARG A 85 -14.05 15.72 17.07
C ARG A 85 -14.87 15.69 18.36
N GLY A 86 -14.88 14.54 19.04
CA GLY A 86 -15.46 14.36 20.38
C GLY A 86 -16.83 13.71 20.38
N LEU A 87 -17.30 13.18 19.26
CA LEU A 87 -18.48 12.33 19.19
C LEU A 87 -18.08 10.89 18.84
N SER A 88 -18.89 9.94 19.27
CA SER A 88 -18.62 8.52 19.06
C SER A 88 -19.91 7.72 19.09
N ASP A 89 -19.87 6.52 18.50
CA ASP A 89 -20.91 5.49 18.59
C ASP A 89 -20.26 4.13 18.90
N SER A 90 -21.04 3.13 19.27
CA SER A 90 -20.52 1.83 19.71
C SER A 90 -21.24 0.70 19.01
N ALA A 91 -20.48 -0.29 18.59
CA ALA A 91 -20.96 -1.52 18.01
C ALA A 91 -20.23 -2.75 18.57
N VAL A 92 -20.54 -3.92 18.04
CA VAL A 92 -20.03 -5.20 18.54
C VAL A 92 -19.51 -6.03 17.35
N ALA A 93 -18.26 -6.42 17.39
CA ALA A 93 -17.72 -7.44 16.49
C ALA A 93 -17.91 -8.83 17.09
N THR A 94 -18.61 -9.69 16.36
CA THR A 94 -18.80 -11.10 16.69
C THR A 94 -17.83 -11.92 15.86
N VAL A 95 -16.94 -12.66 16.53
CA VAL A 95 -15.85 -13.39 15.90
C VAL A 95 -16.01 -14.89 16.16
N GLU A 96 -16.15 -15.69 15.10
CA GLU A 96 -16.16 -17.15 15.19
C GLU A 96 -14.76 -17.72 15.01
N VAL A 97 -14.35 -18.62 15.92
CA VAL A 97 -13.06 -19.32 15.82
C VAL A 97 -13.24 -20.63 15.05
N HIS A 98 -12.68 -20.71 13.86
CA HIS A 98 -12.79 -21.86 12.96
C HIS A 98 -11.54 -22.75 13.05
N PRO A 99 -11.72 -24.08 13.29
CA PRO A 99 -10.58 -25.00 13.33
C PRO A 99 -9.92 -25.12 11.94
N TRP A 100 -8.63 -25.42 11.91
CA TRP A 100 -7.81 -25.49 10.69
C TRP A 100 -8.29 -26.51 9.63
N GLU A 101 -9.06 -27.51 10.04
CA GLU A 101 -9.60 -28.55 9.16
C GLU A 101 -10.80 -28.05 8.33
N VAL A 102 -11.43 -26.97 8.75
CA VAL A 102 -12.53 -26.32 8.03
C VAL A 102 -12.00 -25.19 7.20
N ASN A 103 -12.43 -25.06 5.95
CA ASN A 103 -12.06 -23.94 5.07
C ASN A 103 -13.26 -23.51 4.24
N GLY A 104 -13.61 -22.25 4.34
CA GLY A 104 -14.56 -21.57 3.47
C GLY A 104 -13.82 -20.87 2.33
N ALA A 105 -14.48 -20.66 1.20
CA ALA A 105 -13.91 -19.86 0.13
C ALA A 105 -14.03 -18.36 0.43
N PRO A 106 -13.13 -17.52 -0.09
CA PRO A 106 -13.25 -16.06 0.04
C PRO A 106 -14.61 -15.53 -0.43
N GLU A 107 -15.15 -14.53 0.25
CA GLU A 107 -16.42 -13.88 -0.07
C GLU A 107 -16.22 -12.40 -0.38
N GLN A 108 -16.83 -11.92 -1.47
CA GLN A 108 -16.81 -10.50 -1.82
C GLN A 108 -17.88 -9.75 -0.98
N SER A 109 -17.45 -8.83 -0.13
CA SER A 109 -18.33 -8.02 0.73
C SER A 109 -18.99 -6.86 -0.02
N THR A 110 -18.19 -6.17 -0.86
CA THR A 110 -18.67 -5.03 -1.67
C THR A 110 -18.05 -5.05 -3.05
N THR A 111 -18.70 -4.42 -4.04
CA THR A 111 -18.15 -4.29 -5.39
C THR A 111 -17.34 -3.00 -5.50
N PRO A 112 -16.00 -3.08 -5.63
CA PRO A 112 -15.17 -1.89 -5.79
C PRO A 112 -15.39 -1.24 -7.16
N LYS A 113 -15.11 0.07 -7.23
CA LYS A 113 -15.25 0.86 -8.45
C LYS A 113 -13.91 1.50 -8.81
N ILE A 114 -13.48 1.29 -10.06
CA ILE A 114 -12.32 1.96 -10.65
C ILE A 114 -12.82 2.99 -11.64
N VAL A 115 -12.35 4.22 -11.56
CA VAL A 115 -12.68 5.28 -12.51
C VAL A 115 -11.48 5.49 -13.43
N VAL A 116 -11.69 5.42 -14.74
CA VAL A 116 -10.66 5.64 -15.76
C VAL A 116 -11.18 6.56 -16.85
N SER A 117 -10.34 7.43 -17.37
CA SER A 117 -10.74 8.44 -18.35
C SER A 117 -9.95 8.31 -19.65
N GLY A 118 -10.66 8.27 -20.75
CA GLY A 118 -10.06 8.17 -22.10
C GLY A 118 -9.20 6.92 -22.24
N SER A 119 -7.95 7.08 -22.67
CA SER A 119 -6.96 6.00 -22.82
C SER A 119 -5.99 5.88 -21.63
N ALA A 120 -6.27 6.55 -20.54
CA ALA A 120 -5.45 6.50 -19.33
C ALA A 120 -5.50 5.13 -18.65
N SER A 121 -4.58 4.90 -17.72
CA SER A 121 -4.61 3.76 -16.81
C SER A 121 -4.97 4.24 -15.41
N ALA A 122 -5.77 3.49 -14.69
CA ALA A 122 -6.08 3.73 -13.29
C ALA A 122 -5.85 2.45 -12.48
N SER A 123 -5.40 2.60 -11.25
CA SER A 123 -5.13 1.48 -10.33
C SER A 123 -5.98 1.59 -9.08
N ALA A 124 -6.40 0.45 -8.54
CA ALA A 124 -7.02 0.37 -7.22
C ALA A 124 -6.68 -0.97 -6.54
N SER A 125 -6.65 -0.97 -5.22
CA SER A 125 -6.62 -2.20 -4.43
C SER A 125 -8.04 -2.77 -4.33
N VAL A 126 -8.19 -4.08 -4.53
CA VAL A 126 -9.50 -4.76 -4.54
C VAL A 126 -9.68 -5.73 -3.39
N LEU A 127 -8.63 -6.13 -2.68
CA LEU A 127 -8.73 -7.13 -1.60
C LEU A 127 -9.45 -6.61 -0.36
N GLY A 128 -9.44 -5.31 -0.10
CA GLY A 128 -10.22 -4.73 1.00
C GLY A 128 -11.75 -4.87 0.86
N ASN A 129 -12.23 -5.29 -0.31
CA ASN A 129 -13.64 -5.58 -0.59
C ASN A 129 -13.98 -7.08 -0.44
N TRP A 130 -13.05 -7.86 0.10
CA TRP A 130 -13.19 -9.29 0.30
C TRP A 130 -12.95 -9.66 1.75
N GLN A 131 -13.58 -10.74 2.19
CA GLN A 131 -13.40 -11.31 3.50
C GLN A 131 -13.26 -12.82 3.37
N ASP A 132 -12.42 -13.41 4.20
CA ASP A 132 -12.37 -14.85 4.36
C ASP A 132 -13.22 -15.27 5.56
N PRO A 133 -14.12 -16.27 5.41
CA PRO A 133 -14.99 -16.73 6.50
C PRO A 133 -14.22 -17.29 7.68
N ASP A 134 -12.99 -17.73 7.48
CA ASP A 134 -12.14 -18.36 8.49
C ASP A 134 -11.00 -17.43 8.97
N GLY A 135 -10.90 -16.23 8.38
CA GLY A 135 -9.87 -15.24 8.68
C GLY A 135 -8.51 -15.53 8.05
N ASP A 136 -8.48 -16.35 7.00
CA ASP A 136 -7.26 -16.59 6.24
C ASP A 136 -6.91 -15.36 5.39
N THR A 137 -5.60 -15.11 5.20
CA THR A 137 -5.11 -13.98 4.42
C THR A 137 -5.34 -14.22 2.94
N LEU A 138 -5.91 -13.23 2.26
CA LEU A 138 -6.31 -13.31 0.86
C LEU A 138 -5.23 -12.75 -0.07
N TYR A 139 -5.18 -13.28 -1.29
CA TYR A 139 -4.38 -12.72 -2.38
C TYR A 139 -5.15 -12.77 -3.71
N LEU A 140 -4.81 -11.83 -4.61
CA LEU A 140 -5.41 -11.77 -5.95
C LEU A 140 -4.70 -12.75 -6.89
N VAL A 141 -5.47 -13.65 -7.47
CA VAL A 141 -4.97 -14.64 -8.45
C VAL A 141 -4.94 -14.07 -9.86
N SER A 142 -6.04 -13.42 -10.28
CA SER A 142 -6.16 -12.86 -11.63
C SER A 142 -7.29 -11.83 -11.72
N ALA A 143 -7.25 -11.01 -12.77
CA ALA A 143 -8.37 -10.17 -13.17
C ALA A 143 -8.46 -10.10 -14.69
N GLN A 144 -9.69 -10.04 -15.24
CA GLN A 144 -9.91 -9.93 -16.67
C GLN A 144 -11.24 -9.23 -16.99
N GLY A 145 -11.30 -8.51 -18.11
CA GLY A 145 -12.51 -7.81 -18.55
C GLY A 145 -12.49 -7.53 -20.04
N ASP A 146 -13.66 -7.63 -20.67
CA ASP A 146 -13.78 -7.37 -22.12
C ASP A 146 -13.57 -5.88 -22.43
N GLY A 147 -12.73 -5.60 -23.42
CA GLY A 147 -12.40 -4.25 -23.85
C GLY A 147 -11.50 -3.48 -22.86
N LEU A 148 -10.88 -4.17 -21.92
CA LEU A 148 -9.93 -3.63 -20.94
C LEU A 148 -8.55 -4.27 -21.12
N ASP A 149 -7.49 -3.48 -20.99
CA ASP A 149 -6.14 -3.95 -20.71
C ASP A 149 -6.00 -3.98 -19.19
N VAL A 150 -5.75 -5.15 -18.62
CA VAL A 150 -5.79 -5.39 -17.18
C VAL A 150 -4.45 -5.95 -16.73
N ARG A 151 -3.89 -5.37 -15.67
CA ARG A 151 -2.71 -5.88 -14.98
C ARG A 151 -3.03 -6.03 -13.50
N THR A 152 -2.42 -7.00 -12.85
CA THR A 152 -2.68 -7.30 -11.44
C THR A 152 -1.39 -7.59 -10.70
N THR A 153 -1.39 -7.31 -9.40
CA THR A 153 -0.40 -7.86 -8.45
C THR A 153 -1.09 -8.83 -7.49
N ASN A 154 -0.37 -9.76 -6.92
CA ASN A 154 -0.95 -10.70 -5.96
C ASN A 154 -1.38 -10.01 -4.65
N GLU A 155 -0.81 -8.86 -4.32
CA GLU A 155 -1.18 -8.00 -3.17
C GLU A 155 -2.53 -7.31 -3.36
N GLY A 156 -3.17 -7.49 -4.53
CA GLY A 156 -4.54 -7.03 -4.78
C GLY A 156 -4.66 -5.73 -5.57
N THR A 157 -3.57 -5.20 -6.13
CA THR A 157 -3.66 -4.04 -7.02
C THR A 157 -4.12 -4.48 -8.41
N VAL A 158 -5.15 -3.82 -8.92
CA VAL A 158 -5.66 -3.96 -10.28
C VAL A 158 -5.45 -2.66 -11.02
N THR A 159 -4.71 -2.70 -12.11
CA THR A 159 -4.51 -1.58 -13.03
C THR A 159 -5.30 -1.84 -14.31
N VAL A 160 -6.16 -0.91 -14.70
CA VAL A 160 -7.01 -1.03 -15.89
C VAL A 160 -6.80 0.14 -16.83
N ARG A 161 -6.91 -0.17 -18.15
CA ARG A 161 -6.96 0.81 -19.23
C ARG A 161 -8.07 0.43 -20.20
N ASP A 162 -8.92 1.38 -20.58
CA ASP A 162 -9.95 1.14 -21.60
C ASP A 162 -9.35 1.05 -23.01
N LEU A 163 -9.72 0.01 -23.74
CA LEU A 163 -9.30 -0.21 -25.14
C LEU A 163 -10.33 0.25 -26.15
N THR A 164 -11.53 0.59 -25.73
CA THR A 164 -12.65 0.87 -26.62
C THR A 164 -12.83 2.36 -26.93
N GLY A 165 -12.35 3.24 -26.03
CA GLY A 165 -12.52 4.70 -26.13
C GLY A 165 -13.96 5.19 -25.98
N THR A 166 -14.87 4.33 -25.48
CA THR A 166 -16.30 4.66 -25.35
C THR A 166 -16.68 4.79 -23.88
N PRO A 167 -17.16 5.94 -23.40
CA PRO A 167 -17.62 6.09 -22.03
C PRO A 167 -18.74 5.12 -21.64
N GLY A 168 -18.75 4.71 -20.38
CA GLY A 168 -19.73 3.80 -19.80
C GLY A 168 -19.12 2.83 -18.80
N THR A 169 -19.97 2.10 -18.08
CA THR A 169 -19.53 1.11 -17.09
C THR A 169 -19.18 -0.22 -17.79
N ARG A 170 -18.07 -0.82 -17.38
CA ARG A 170 -17.64 -2.17 -17.73
C ARG A 170 -17.50 -3.00 -16.47
N SER A 171 -17.57 -4.31 -16.61
CA SER A 171 -17.34 -5.23 -15.51
C SER A 171 -16.01 -5.95 -15.71
N LEU A 172 -15.23 -5.99 -14.66
CA LEU A 172 -14.01 -6.77 -14.53
C LEU A 172 -14.30 -7.96 -13.63
N THR A 173 -13.90 -9.16 -14.02
CA THR A 173 -13.96 -10.33 -13.15
C THR A 173 -12.62 -10.50 -12.47
N VAL A 174 -12.62 -10.63 -11.14
CA VAL A 174 -11.43 -10.91 -10.31
C VAL A 174 -11.56 -12.30 -9.69
N VAL A 175 -10.43 -12.95 -9.48
CA VAL A 175 -10.33 -14.23 -8.77
C VAL A 175 -9.42 -14.03 -7.57
N VAL A 176 -9.94 -14.32 -6.39
CA VAL A 176 -9.23 -14.19 -5.11
C VAL A 176 -9.07 -15.57 -4.48
N SER A 177 -8.00 -15.80 -3.75
CA SER A 177 -7.69 -17.07 -3.07
C SER A 177 -7.22 -16.83 -1.65
N ASP A 178 -7.51 -17.77 -0.77
CA ASP A 178 -6.99 -17.94 0.59
C ASP A 178 -5.74 -18.89 0.63
N GLY A 179 -5.33 -19.42 -0.54
CA GLY A 179 -4.27 -20.45 -0.67
C GLY A 179 -4.81 -21.89 -0.74
N ARG A 180 -6.07 -22.15 -0.40
CA ARG A 180 -6.75 -23.47 -0.46
C ARG A 180 -7.89 -23.48 -1.46
N GLU A 181 -8.73 -22.46 -1.41
CA GLU A 181 -9.89 -22.29 -2.30
C GLU A 181 -9.81 -20.94 -3.03
N THR A 182 -10.66 -20.79 -4.03
CA THR A 182 -10.75 -19.56 -4.83
C THR A 182 -12.19 -19.15 -5.03
N ALA A 183 -12.43 -17.85 -5.05
CA ALA A 183 -13.74 -17.29 -5.40
C ALA A 183 -13.60 -16.23 -6.50
N SER A 184 -14.66 -16.03 -7.26
CA SER A 184 -14.74 -15.01 -8.31
C SER A 184 -15.70 -13.92 -7.90
N GLY A 185 -15.32 -12.68 -8.16
CA GLY A 185 -16.16 -11.50 -7.94
C GLY A 185 -16.01 -10.48 -9.06
N THR A 186 -16.58 -9.32 -8.86
CA THR A 186 -16.64 -8.27 -9.89
C THR A 186 -16.10 -6.95 -9.37
N VAL A 187 -15.52 -6.18 -10.30
CA VAL A 187 -15.12 -4.79 -10.11
C VAL A 187 -15.78 -3.96 -11.20
N ASP A 188 -16.41 -2.87 -10.83
CA ASP A 188 -17.00 -1.93 -11.78
C ASP A 188 -15.93 -0.96 -12.28
N VAL A 189 -15.77 -0.86 -13.60
CA VAL A 189 -14.88 0.09 -14.25
C VAL A 189 -15.73 1.17 -14.94
N ASP A 190 -15.70 2.38 -14.41
CA ASP A 190 -16.41 3.54 -14.94
C ASP A 190 -15.50 4.30 -15.90
N VAL A 191 -15.73 4.11 -17.20
CA VAL A 191 -14.97 4.80 -18.24
C VAL A 191 -15.61 6.16 -18.51
N GLN A 192 -14.90 7.22 -18.19
CA GLN A 192 -15.33 8.61 -18.38
C GLN A 192 -14.69 9.23 -19.63
N SER A 193 -15.26 10.35 -20.08
CA SER A 193 -14.63 11.14 -21.14
C SER A 193 -13.40 11.89 -20.63
N ALA A 194 -12.39 12.08 -21.48
CA ALA A 194 -11.09 12.66 -21.10
C ALA A 194 -11.15 14.06 -20.45
N ASP A 195 -12.23 14.81 -20.67
CA ASP A 195 -12.34 16.20 -20.22
C ASP A 195 -13.07 16.37 -18.86
N SER A 196 -13.49 15.30 -18.20
CA SER A 196 -14.44 15.41 -17.06
C SER A 196 -13.96 14.84 -15.73
N ALA A 197 -12.79 14.25 -15.65
CA ALA A 197 -12.35 13.57 -14.43
C ALA A 197 -11.37 14.42 -13.61
N ALA A 198 -11.80 14.79 -12.40
CA ALA A 198 -10.88 15.30 -11.37
C ALA A 198 -10.12 14.15 -10.70
N PRO A 199 -8.96 14.41 -10.08
CA PRO A 199 -8.32 13.44 -9.21
C PRO A 199 -9.26 13.05 -8.06
N ILE A 200 -9.09 11.81 -7.58
CA ILE A 200 -9.83 11.29 -6.43
C ILE A 200 -8.87 11.34 -5.25
N ALA A 201 -9.17 12.19 -4.30
CA ALA A 201 -8.45 12.29 -3.04
C ALA A 201 -9.14 11.41 -2.00
N ASN A 202 -8.40 10.47 -1.45
CA ASN A 202 -8.84 9.65 -0.34
C ASN A 202 -8.39 10.28 0.99
N ALA A 203 -9.04 9.91 2.09
CA ALA A 203 -8.64 10.40 3.39
C ALA A 203 -7.40 9.66 3.89
N ASP A 204 -6.49 10.40 4.53
CA ASP A 204 -5.29 9.87 5.16
C ASP A 204 -5.43 9.85 6.68
N HIS A 205 -4.76 8.92 7.32
CA HIS A 205 -4.64 8.85 8.75
C HIS A 205 -3.18 8.61 9.16
N VAL A 206 -2.71 9.34 10.18
CA VAL A 206 -1.34 9.22 10.68
C VAL A 206 -1.33 9.35 12.19
N HIS A 207 -0.60 8.47 12.85
CA HIS A 207 -0.32 8.54 14.28
C HIS A 207 1.10 9.07 14.52
N VAL A 208 1.26 10.01 15.45
CA VAL A 208 2.56 10.62 15.78
C VAL A 208 2.66 10.93 17.27
N VAL A 209 3.88 10.94 17.79
CA VAL A 209 4.15 11.31 19.19
C VAL A 209 4.33 12.83 19.30
N SER A 210 3.79 13.44 20.36
CA SER A 210 3.91 14.88 20.63
C SER A 210 5.38 15.33 20.65
N GLY A 211 5.67 16.44 19.98
CA GLY A 211 7.01 16.96 19.79
C GLY A 211 7.80 16.32 18.66
N SER A 212 7.40 15.16 18.16
CA SER A 212 8.00 14.50 16.99
C SER A 212 7.46 15.11 15.68
N GLN A 213 8.19 14.87 14.59
CA GLN A 213 7.82 15.31 13.25
C GLN A 213 7.34 14.11 12.47
N ALA A 214 6.16 14.22 11.85
CA ALA A 214 5.67 13.24 10.87
C ALA A 214 5.93 13.75 9.44
N VAL A 215 6.27 12.83 8.55
CA VAL A 215 6.30 13.06 7.09
C VAL A 215 5.18 12.20 6.51
N ILE A 216 4.22 12.84 5.88
CA ILE A 216 2.99 12.24 5.38
C ILE A 216 3.02 12.30 3.87
N SER A 217 2.69 11.21 3.20
CA SER A 217 2.60 11.07 1.74
C SER A 217 1.14 10.95 1.30
N PRO A 218 0.36 12.05 1.29
CA PRO A 218 -1.08 11.97 1.08
C PRO A 218 -1.48 11.58 -0.34
N LEU A 219 -0.54 11.52 -1.29
CA LEU A 219 -0.81 11.09 -2.66
C LEU A 219 -0.74 9.57 -2.86
N ASP A 220 -0.28 8.79 -1.86
CA ASP A 220 -0.04 7.35 -2.01
C ASP A 220 -1.34 6.55 -2.17
N ASN A 221 -2.44 7.02 -1.58
CA ASN A 221 -3.77 6.42 -1.69
C ASN A 221 -4.69 7.16 -2.69
N ASP A 222 -4.24 8.28 -3.25
CA ASP A 222 -4.99 9.08 -4.22
C ASP A 222 -4.89 8.48 -5.63
N SER A 223 -5.86 8.81 -6.49
CA SER A 223 -5.85 8.31 -7.85
C SER A 223 -6.17 9.37 -8.90
N SER A 224 -5.56 9.20 -10.09
CA SER A 224 -5.80 10.05 -11.25
C SER A 224 -6.55 9.29 -12.34
N PRO A 225 -7.87 9.50 -12.51
CA PRO A 225 -8.62 8.84 -13.57
C PRO A 225 -8.14 9.19 -14.98
N THR A 226 -7.43 10.31 -15.14
CA THR A 226 -6.88 10.76 -16.44
C THR A 226 -5.49 10.22 -16.73
N GLY A 227 -4.83 9.57 -15.75
CA GLY A 227 -3.44 9.13 -15.84
C GLY A 227 -2.41 10.26 -15.81
N GLU A 228 -2.85 11.53 -15.64
CA GLU A 228 -1.94 12.64 -15.39
C GLU A 228 -1.27 12.45 -14.03
N PRO A 229 0.03 12.74 -13.89
CA PRO A 229 0.71 12.61 -12.61
C PRO A 229 0.04 13.45 -11.52
N LEU A 230 -0.17 12.83 -10.36
CA LEU A 230 -0.66 13.56 -9.19
C LEU A 230 0.44 14.50 -8.66
N SER A 231 0.01 15.64 -8.18
CA SER A 231 0.90 16.58 -7.49
C SER A 231 0.19 17.29 -6.36
N LEU A 232 0.91 17.52 -5.27
CA LEU A 232 0.43 18.24 -4.11
C LEU A 232 0.41 19.74 -4.40
N ALA A 233 -0.77 20.29 -4.70
CA ALA A 233 -0.92 21.67 -5.18
C ALA A 233 -0.99 22.69 -4.04
N GLY A 234 -1.63 22.35 -2.93
CA GLY A 234 -1.87 23.24 -1.79
C GLY A 234 -2.01 22.49 -0.46
N LEU A 235 -1.91 23.28 0.61
CA LEU A 235 -2.23 22.85 1.98
C LEU A 235 -2.92 24.04 2.63
N ASP A 236 -4.05 23.82 3.28
CA ASP A 236 -4.75 24.84 4.03
C ASP A 236 -3.95 25.25 5.28
N GLU A 237 -4.36 26.33 5.95
CA GLU A 237 -3.67 26.81 7.15
C GLU A 237 -3.65 25.73 8.25
N ALA A 238 -2.47 25.48 8.82
CA ALA A 238 -2.30 24.49 9.87
C ALA A 238 -3.12 24.85 11.11
N PRO A 239 -3.69 23.86 11.83
CA PRO A 239 -4.42 24.08 13.06
C PRO A 239 -3.61 24.85 14.11
N ALA A 240 -4.26 25.60 14.97
CA ALA A 240 -3.60 26.40 15.99
C ALA A 240 -2.73 25.53 16.91
N GLY A 241 -1.47 25.94 17.13
CA GLY A 241 -0.51 25.19 17.95
C GLY A 241 0.23 24.08 17.22
N THR A 242 0.06 23.97 15.91
CA THR A 242 0.77 23.01 15.05
C THR A 242 1.58 23.72 13.96
N THR A 243 2.46 22.99 13.30
CA THR A 243 3.13 23.40 12.07
C THR A 243 2.91 22.36 11.00
N ALA A 244 2.58 22.78 9.78
CA ALA A 244 2.48 21.92 8.63
C ALA A 244 3.12 22.61 7.42
N GLU A 245 4.00 21.90 6.74
CA GLU A 245 4.74 22.39 5.57
C GLU A 245 4.64 21.39 4.42
N ILE A 246 4.43 21.93 3.22
CA ILE A 246 4.31 21.15 1.99
C ILE A 246 5.65 21.05 1.24
N ASN A 247 6.05 19.87 0.87
CA ASN A 247 7.11 19.63 -0.09
C ASN A 247 6.51 19.14 -1.42
N ARG A 248 6.29 20.09 -2.34
CA ARG A 248 5.69 19.80 -3.66
C ARG A 248 6.54 18.90 -4.54
N GLN A 249 7.85 18.88 -4.36
CA GLN A 249 8.75 18.06 -5.17
C GLN A 249 8.72 16.60 -4.73
N ALA A 250 8.64 16.36 -3.43
CA ALA A 250 8.54 15.02 -2.86
C ALA A 250 7.07 14.52 -2.77
N GLY A 251 6.07 15.41 -2.93
CA GLY A 251 4.66 15.06 -2.74
C GLY A 251 4.30 14.82 -1.27
N THR A 252 5.01 15.42 -0.31
CA THR A 252 4.85 15.13 1.12
C THR A 252 4.41 16.36 1.91
N VAL A 253 3.74 16.11 3.03
CA VAL A 253 3.43 17.10 4.08
C VAL A 253 4.23 16.75 5.33
N THR A 254 4.96 17.72 5.86
CA THR A 254 5.62 17.59 7.16
C THR A 254 4.74 18.22 8.23
N PHE A 255 4.41 17.46 9.26
CA PHE A 255 3.55 17.91 10.36
C PHE A 255 4.26 17.80 11.71
N LYS A 256 3.99 18.75 12.63
CA LYS A 256 4.45 18.68 14.01
C LYS A 256 3.45 19.36 14.93
N ALA A 257 3.17 18.74 16.09
CA ALA A 257 2.40 19.31 17.19
C ALA A 257 3.09 19.03 18.54
N GLU A 258 3.04 20.02 19.45
CA GLU A 258 3.60 19.85 20.80
C GLU A 258 2.54 19.31 21.79
N ALA A 259 1.24 19.47 21.50
CA ALA A 259 0.16 18.99 22.34
C ALA A 259 -0.45 17.72 21.76
N ALA A 260 -0.76 16.76 22.62
CA ALA A 260 -1.54 15.58 22.26
C ALA A 260 -2.98 15.95 21.89
N GLY A 261 -3.57 15.25 20.95
CA GLY A 261 -4.92 15.50 20.44
C GLY A 261 -5.06 15.12 18.98
N THR A 262 -6.28 15.22 18.44
CA THR A 262 -6.55 14.97 17.03
C THR A 262 -6.53 16.29 16.25
N TYR A 263 -5.85 16.30 15.12
CA TYR A 263 -5.72 17.43 14.22
C TYR A 263 -6.12 17.04 12.81
N TYR A 264 -6.72 17.98 12.08
CA TYR A 264 -7.11 17.77 10.70
C TYR A 264 -6.40 18.77 9.78
N LEU A 265 -5.84 18.27 8.69
CA LEU A 265 -5.28 19.07 7.61
C LEU A 265 -6.12 18.86 6.35
N THR A 266 -6.25 19.88 5.53
CA THR A 266 -6.85 19.77 4.20
C THR A 266 -5.81 20.12 3.15
N TYR A 267 -5.66 19.27 2.15
CA TYR A 267 -4.72 19.48 1.06
C TYR A 267 -5.43 19.52 -0.30
N ASP A 268 -4.77 20.13 -1.28
CA ASP A 268 -5.21 20.13 -2.67
C ASP A 268 -4.33 19.19 -3.48
N VAL A 269 -4.92 18.17 -4.11
CA VAL A 269 -4.27 17.32 -5.08
C VAL A 269 -4.65 17.75 -6.50
N SER A 270 -3.70 17.84 -7.40
CA SER A 270 -3.93 18.18 -8.81
C SER A 270 -3.47 17.10 -9.76
N ALA A 271 -4.24 16.91 -10.84
CA ALA A 271 -3.88 16.13 -12.00
C ALA A 271 -4.07 17.03 -13.24
N GLY A 272 -2.98 17.47 -13.86
CA GLY A 272 -3.04 18.51 -14.90
C GLY A 272 -3.66 19.80 -14.40
N ALA A 273 -4.81 20.19 -14.97
CA ALA A 273 -5.57 21.40 -14.57
C ALA A 273 -6.67 21.12 -13.54
N ALA A 274 -7.03 19.88 -13.31
CA ALA A 274 -8.08 19.49 -12.37
C ALA A 274 -7.51 19.41 -10.95
N VAL A 275 -8.34 19.78 -9.96
CA VAL A 275 -7.96 19.79 -8.54
C VAL A 275 -9.08 19.16 -7.71
N ALA A 276 -8.70 18.41 -6.70
CA ALA A 276 -9.60 17.90 -5.65
C ALA A 276 -9.02 18.20 -4.27
N LYS A 277 -9.88 18.15 -3.23
CA LYS A 277 -9.46 18.29 -1.84
C LYS A 277 -9.42 16.94 -1.15
N GLY A 278 -8.33 16.70 -0.41
CA GLY A 278 -8.17 15.57 0.50
C GLY A 278 -8.06 16.02 1.95
N VAL A 279 -8.23 15.10 2.86
CA VAL A 279 -8.18 15.32 4.31
C VAL A 279 -7.18 14.38 4.94
N ILE A 280 -6.36 14.90 5.85
CA ILE A 280 -5.44 14.11 6.68
C ILE A 280 -5.89 14.25 8.12
N ARG A 281 -6.21 13.15 8.78
CA ARG A 281 -6.35 13.07 10.24
C ARG A 281 -4.99 12.74 10.85
N VAL A 282 -4.55 13.54 11.83
CA VAL A 282 -3.32 13.30 12.58
C VAL A 282 -3.66 13.14 14.06
N ASP A 283 -3.48 11.93 14.58
CA ASP A 283 -3.65 11.64 15.99
C ASP A 283 -2.30 11.74 16.69
N VAL A 284 -2.17 12.74 17.56
CA VAL A 284 -0.94 13.03 18.32
C VAL A 284 -1.05 12.43 19.71
N ALA A 285 -0.30 11.35 19.94
CA ALA A 285 -0.20 10.72 21.25
C ALA A 285 0.74 11.50 22.19
N PRO A 286 0.51 11.50 23.51
CA PRO A 286 1.48 12.04 24.44
C PRO A 286 2.79 11.24 24.35
N ALA A 287 3.93 11.94 24.44
CA ALA A 287 5.23 11.25 24.45
C ALA A 287 5.34 10.32 25.66
N SER A 288 5.69 9.07 25.40
CA SER A 288 5.90 8.04 26.42
C SER A 288 7.38 7.93 26.81
N ASP A 289 7.66 7.29 27.93
CA ASP A 289 9.01 6.91 28.30
C ASP A 289 9.50 5.78 27.37
N SER A 290 10.78 5.76 27.02
CA SER A 290 11.39 4.69 26.19
C SER A 290 11.31 3.28 26.82
N SER A 291 10.90 3.17 28.09
CA SER A 291 10.56 1.89 28.70
C SER A 291 9.24 1.27 28.24
N VAL A 292 8.39 2.05 27.55
CA VAL A 292 7.18 1.52 26.90
C VAL A 292 7.60 0.68 25.69
N PRO A 293 7.11 -0.57 25.57
CA PRO A 293 7.44 -1.39 24.41
C PRO A 293 6.92 -0.78 23.09
N PRO A 294 7.61 -1.06 21.97
CA PRO A 294 7.05 -0.82 20.64
C PRO A 294 5.70 -1.52 20.44
N VAL A 295 4.90 -1.01 19.54
CA VAL A 295 3.63 -1.60 19.10
C VAL A 295 3.84 -2.12 17.66
N PRO A 296 4.14 -3.42 17.50
CA PRO A 296 4.26 -4.01 16.19
C PRO A 296 2.87 -4.27 15.58
N GLU A 297 2.78 -4.11 14.28
CA GLU A 297 1.62 -4.46 13.48
C GLU A 297 1.82 -5.80 12.75
N ASN A 298 0.73 -6.36 12.21
CA ASN A 298 0.82 -7.61 11.47
C ASN A 298 1.21 -7.35 10.01
N ASP A 299 2.16 -8.14 9.52
CA ASP A 299 2.63 -8.11 8.14
C ASP A 299 2.16 -9.32 7.34
N THR A 300 2.21 -9.18 6.03
CA THR A 300 1.93 -10.27 5.09
C THR A 300 3.08 -10.44 4.12
N ALA A 301 3.46 -11.70 3.87
CA ALA A 301 4.46 -12.06 2.89
C ALA A 301 3.91 -13.11 1.92
N LEU A 302 3.80 -12.76 0.63
CA LEU A 302 3.37 -13.71 -0.41
C LEU A 302 4.59 -14.49 -0.89
N LEU A 303 4.64 -15.81 -0.61
CA LEU A 303 5.80 -16.66 -0.87
C LEU A 303 5.48 -17.74 -1.91
N ARG A 304 6.25 -17.77 -3.00
CA ARG A 304 6.17 -18.83 -3.99
C ARG A 304 6.95 -20.09 -3.55
N GLU A 305 6.49 -21.25 -3.98
CA GLU A 305 7.19 -22.51 -3.77
C GLU A 305 8.63 -22.43 -4.30
N GLY A 306 9.60 -22.70 -3.44
CA GLY A 306 11.04 -22.60 -3.76
C GLY A 306 11.54 -21.16 -3.98
N GLY A 307 10.74 -20.16 -3.70
CA GLY A 307 11.07 -18.75 -3.87
C GLY A 307 11.58 -18.06 -2.60
N ALA A 308 11.80 -16.76 -2.73
CA ALA A 308 12.17 -15.86 -1.64
C ALA A 308 11.38 -14.55 -1.77
N VAL A 309 11.04 -13.95 -0.64
CA VAL A 309 10.44 -12.62 -0.56
C VAL A 309 11.14 -11.82 0.53
N THR A 310 11.27 -10.51 0.34
CA THR A 310 11.81 -9.58 1.34
C THR A 310 10.74 -8.57 1.70
N ILE A 311 10.52 -8.36 2.98
CA ILE A 311 9.54 -7.40 3.51
C ILE A 311 10.19 -6.46 4.51
N SER A 312 9.55 -5.32 4.77
CA SER A 312 9.97 -4.27 5.72
C SER A 312 8.95 -4.19 6.88
N PRO A 313 8.98 -5.07 7.87
CA PRO A 313 7.94 -5.09 8.90
C PRO A 313 7.93 -3.87 9.81
N LEU A 314 9.02 -3.07 9.83
CA LEU A 314 9.07 -1.83 10.61
C LEU A 314 8.32 -0.65 9.97
N ASP A 315 7.83 -0.77 8.74
CA ASP A 315 7.20 0.34 8.01
C ASP A 315 5.82 0.71 8.61
N ASN A 316 5.15 -0.25 9.25
CA ASN A 316 3.86 -0.10 9.93
C ASN A 316 3.98 -0.20 11.46
N ASP A 317 5.15 -0.52 12.00
CA ASP A 317 5.40 -0.60 13.45
C ASP A 317 5.50 0.79 14.09
N PHE A 318 4.98 0.95 15.30
CA PHE A 318 4.97 2.22 16.02
C PHE A 318 5.77 2.17 17.34
N ASP A 319 6.55 3.22 17.63
CA ASP A 319 7.17 3.42 18.94
C ASP A 319 6.50 4.56 19.71
N PRO A 320 5.77 4.30 20.81
CA PRO A 320 5.14 5.34 21.62
C PRO A 320 6.13 6.36 22.23
N SER A 321 7.43 6.04 22.27
CA SER A 321 8.47 6.97 22.71
C SER A 321 9.05 7.84 21.59
N GLY A 322 8.68 7.57 20.33
CA GLY A 322 9.24 8.24 19.15
C GLY A 322 10.69 7.85 18.84
N GLY A 323 11.14 6.70 19.37
CA GLY A 323 12.49 6.16 19.14
C GLY A 323 12.63 5.49 17.77
N ILE A 324 13.86 5.07 17.47
CA ILE A 324 14.15 4.32 16.25
C ILE A 324 13.91 2.83 16.53
N LEU A 325 13.11 2.18 15.68
CA LEU A 325 12.87 0.76 15.73
C LEU A 325 13.93 -0.04 14.97
N VAL A 326 14.28 -1.21 15.52
CA VAL A 326 15.20 -2.17 14.92
C VAL A 326 14.73 -3.60 15.11
N LEU A 327 14.88 -4.43 14.08
CA LEU A 327 14.66 -5.87 14.17
C LEU A 327 15.83 -6.54 14.88
N GLN A 328 15.54 -7.27 15.96
CA GLN A 328 16.56 -8.05 16.69
C GLN A 328 16.66 -9.48 16.21
N SER A 329 15.53 -10.14 16.03
CA SER A 329 15.45 -11.55 15.63
C SER A 329 14.15 -11.85 14.91
N ALA A 330 14.13 -12.96 14.18
CA ALA A 330 12.91 -13.54 13.64
C ALA A 330 13.02 -15.07 13.67
N SER A 331 11.87 -15.74 13.77
CA SER A 331 11.80 -17.20 13.80
C SER A 331 10.58 -17.72 13.03
N ALA A 332 10.76 -18.86 12.39
CA ALA A 332 9.70 -19.62 11.75
C ALA A 332 9.37 -20.85 12.60
N PRO A 333 8.12 -21.34 12.58
CA PRO A 333 7.77 -22.60 13.21
C PRO A 333 8.62 -23.75 12.66
N PRO A 334 9.08 -24.68 13.52
CA PRO A 334 9.79 -25.88 13.06
C PRO A 334 8.94 -26.64 12.04
N GLU A 335 9.59 -27.16 11.00
CA GLU A 335 8.95 -28.00 9.95
C GLU A 335 7.94 -27.27 9.04
N SER A 336 7.80 -25.93 9.16
CA SER A 336 6.93 -25.15 8.28
C SER A 336 7.37 -25.10 6.82
N GLY A 337 8.60 -25.51 6.50
CA GLY A 337 9.19 -25.40 5.17
C GLY A 337 9.67 -23.98 4.83
N VAL A 338 9.55 -23.05 5.78
CA VAL A 338 9.93 -21.64 5.65
C VAL A 338 11.13 -21.34 6.53
N THR A 339 12.04 -20.53 6.03
CA THR A 339 13.16 -19.96 6.81
C THR A 339 13.14 -18.43 6.71
N VAL A 340 13.48 -17.76 7.83
CA VAL A 340 13.50 -16.30 7.90
C VAL A 340 14.87 -15.82 8.39
N THR A 341 15.36 -14.72 7.82
CA THR A 341 16.63 -14.09 8.17
C THR A 341 16.46 -12.58 8.28
N VAL A 342 16.94 -11.99 9.37
CA VAL A 342 16.98 -10.53 9.54
C VAL A 342 18.13 -9.95 8.72
N VAL A 343 17.84 -8.98 7.87
CA VAL A 343 18.80 -8.28 7.01
C VAL A 343 18.88 -6.81 7.44
N ASN A 344 20.09 -6.33 7.71
CA ASN A 344 20.38 -4.93 8.09
C ASN A 344 19.57 -4.41 9.29
N HIS A 345 19.02 -5.27 10.14
CA HIS A 345 18.15 -4.92 11.26
C HIS A 345 16.86 -4.16 10.89
N SER A 346 16.43 -4.22 9.64
CA SER A 346 15.23 -3.54 9.14
C SER A 346 14.38 -4.39 8.21
N LEU A 347 14.94 -5.43 7.59
CA LEU A 347 14.26 -6.26 6.61
C LEU A 347 14.20 -7.71 7.08
N LEU A 348 13.16 -8.42 6.69
CA LEU A 348 13.05 -9.87 6.80
C LEU A 348 13.14 -10.50 5.40
N GLN A 349 14.13 -11.35 5.19
CA GLN A 349 14.19 -12.22 4.02
C GLN A 349 13.60 -13.58 4.38
N ILE A 350 12.53 -13.94 3.70
CA ILE A 350 11.78 -15.18 3.90
C ILE A 350 11.98 -16.06 2.69
N THR A 351 12.36 -17.33 2.91
CA THR A 351 12.62 -18.28 1.83
C THR A 351 11.90 -19.59 2.08
N SER A 352 11.43 -20.22 0.99
CA SER A 352 10.84 -21.55 1.01
C SER A 352 11.87 -22.58 0.51
N SER A 353 12.04 -23.67 1.24
CA SER A 353 12.90 -24.80 0.82
C SER A 353 12.14 -25.86 0.03
N GLY A 354 10.86 -25.68 -0.20
CA GLY A 354 9.96 -26.62 -0.89
C GLY A 354 8.52 -26.17 -0.81
N SER A 355 7.59 -27.10 -0.86
CA SER A 355 6.16 -26.80 -0.73
C SER A 355 5.83 -26.31 0.68
N VAL A 356 5.11 -25.22 0.74
CA VAL A 356 4.49 -24.69 1.96
C VAL A 356 2.99 -24.92 1.82
N PRO A 357 2.42 -25.93 2.50
CA PRO A 357 1.08 -26.41 2.19
C PRO A 357 -0.05 -25.52 2.74
N GLU A 358 0.26 -24.65 3.69
CA GLU A 358 -0.69 -23.76 4.38
C GLU A 358 0.00 -22.45 4.79
N GLN A 359 -0.80 -21.49 5.20
CA GLN A 359 -0.25 -20.22 5.71
C GLN A 359 0.56 -20.46 6.98
N VAL A 360 1.67 -19.75 7.12
CA VAL A 360 2.62 -19.90 8.22
C VAL A 360 2.79 -18.57 8.94
N ASP A 361 2.60 -18.55 10.26
CA ASP A 361 2.90 -17.38 11.07
C ASP A 361 4.37 -17.42 11.51
N LEU A 362 5.10 -16.36 11.20
CA LEU A 362 6.44 -16.06 11.70
C LEU A 362 6.33 -15.06 12.83
N GLU A 363 7.25 -15.15 13.78
CA GLU A 363 7.43 -14.15 14.81
C GLU A 363 8.71 -13.35 14.56
N TYR A 364 8.66 -12.04 14.80
CA TYR A 364 9.85 -11.19 14.88
C TYR A 364 9.89 -10.39 16.17
N THR A 365 11.09 -10.00 16.58
CA THR A 365 11.28 -9.16 17.74
C THR A 365 11.73 -7.78 17.28
N VAL A 366 10.94 -6.76 17.61
CA VAL A 366 11.26 -5.34 17.41
C VAL A 366 11.72 -4.70 18.70
N SER A 367 12.65 -3.75 18.63
CA SER A 367 13.21 -3.03 19.78
C SER A 367 13.34 -1.54 19.50
N ASN A 368 13.03 -0.71 20.51
CA ASN A 368 13.35 0.73 20.53
C ASN A 368 14.66 1.05 21.27
N GLY A 369 15.47 0.02 21.58
CA GLY A 369 16.73 0.14 22.33
C GLY A 369 16.60 0.01 23.85
N ALA A 370 15.40 0.20 24.43
CA ALA A 370 15.14 0.04 25.87
C ALA A 370 14.16 -1.10 26.16
N SER A 371 13.21 -1.31 25.31
CA SER A 371 12.18 -2.36 25.41
C SER A 371 12.03 -3.10 24.10
N THR A 372 11.36 -4.25 24.15
CA THR A 372 11.08 -5.10 22.99
C THR A 372 9.63 -5.53 22.95
N ALA A 373 9.14 -5.81 21.75
CA ALA A 373 7.83 -6.44 21.50
C ALA A 373 7.96 -7.51 20.43
N THR A 374 6.98 -8.40 20.36
CA THR A 374 6.89 -9.44 19.33
C THR A 374 5.83 -9.04 18.32
N GLY A 375 6.19 -9.00 17.05
CA GLY A 375 5.29 -8.84 15.91
C GLY A 375 5.16 -10.15 15.11
N HIS A 376 4.20 -10.19 14.22
CA HIS A 376 3.82 -11.36 13.45
C HIS A 376 3.85 -11.08 11.94
N VAL A 377 4.28 -12.07 11.17
CA VAL A 377 4.22 -12.05 9.70
C VAL A 377 3.47 -13.29 9.23
N THR A 378 2.35 -13.10 8.57
CA THR A 378 1.64 -14.18 7.89
C THR A 378 2.26 -14.46 6.53
N VAL A 379 2.91 -15.61 6.38
CA VAL A 379 3.42 -16.09 5.09
C VAL A 379 2.32 -16.86 4.37
N VAL A 380 1.88 -16.30 3.25
CA VAL A 380 0.85 -16.90 2.40
C VAL A 380 1.51 -17.61 1.22
N PRO A 381 1.41 -18.94 1.13
CA PRO A 381 1.93 -19.66 -0.03
C PRO A 381 1.06 -19.36 -1.25
N ILE A 382 1.65 -18.75 -2.27
CA ILE A 382 0.99 -18.59 -3.56
C ILE A 382 1.34 -19.76 -4.47
N THR A 383 0.31 -20.52 -4.82
CA THR A 383 0.46 -21.58 -5.82
C THR A 383 0.82 -20.94 -7.16
N SER A 384 1.72 -21.60 -7.91
CA SER A 384 2.11 -21.18 -9.25
C SER A 384 0.88 -21.22 -10.17
N GLY A 385 0.10 -20.14 -10.16
CA GLY A 385 -0.70 -19.74 -11.29
C GLY A 385 0.21 -19.42 -12.48
N GLU A 386 -0.33 -19.11 -13.64
CA GLU A 386 0.46 -18.57 -14.75
C GLU A 386 1.26 -17.37 -14.23
N ALA A 387 2.58 -17.41 -14.42
CA ALA A 387 3.44 -16.34 -13.95
C ALA A 387 2.96 -15.03 -14.58
N GLN A 388 2.82 -14.00 -13.76
CA GLN A 388 2.37 -12.69 -14.23
C GLN A 388 3.52 -11.96 -14.91
N VAL A 389 3.20 -11.21 -15.95
CA VAL A 389 4.18 -10.36 -16.65
C VAL A 389 4.74 -9.31 -15.71
N PRO A 390 6.01 -8.92 -15.88
CA PRO A 390 6.60 -7.82 -15.12
C PRO A 390 5.77 -6.53 -15.22
N VAL A 391 5.80 -5.73 -14.18
CA VAL A 391 5.21 -4.38 -14.13
C VAL A 391 6.32 -3.36 -14.16
N THR A 392 6.34 -2.53 -15.20
CA THR A 392 7.34 -1.47 -15.36
C THR A 392 6.78 -0.13 -14.90
N ALA A 393 7.58 0.63 -14.17
CA ALA A 393 7.32 2.01 -13.81
C ALA A 393 8.02 2.97 -14.82
N SER A 394 7.61 4.23 -14.86
CA SER A 394 8.26 5.22 -15.70
C SER A 394 9.49 5.80 -15.03
N ASP A 395 10.57 5.90 -15.77
CA ASP A 395 11.83 6.50 -15.33
C ASP A 395 12.06 7.89 -15.90
N THR A 396 12.84 8.69 -15.21
CA THR A 396 13.23 10.02 -15.70
C THR A 396 14.73 10.23 -15.57
N ALA A 397 15.32 10.93 -16.54
CA ALA A 397 16.72 11.32 -16.48
C ALA A 397 16.95 12.73 -17.04
N VAL A 398 17.89 13.43 -16.45
CA VAL A 398 18.38 14.73 -16.95
C VAL A 398 19.86 14.61 -17.26
N VAL A 399 20.24 15.02 -18.46
CA VAL A 399 21.64 15.00 -18.93
C VAL A 399 21.97 16.27 -19.70
N ARG A 400 23.22 16.68 -19.69
CA ARG A 400 23.68 17.82 -20.51
C ARG A 400 24.15 17.35 -21.86
N VAL A 401 24.08 18.24 -22.85
CA VAL A 401 24.62 17.99 -24.20
C VAL A 401 26.04 17.45 -24.13
N GLY A 402 26.30 16.37 -24.84
CA GLY A 402 27.60 15.68 -24.94
C GLY A 402 27.98 14.81 -23.73
N ASP A 403 27.25 14.86 -22.64
CA ASP A 403 27.50 14.02 -21.43
C ASP A 403 26.82 12.65 -21.52
N VAL A 404 27.19 11.75 -20.60
CA VAL A 404 26.60 10.42 -20.48
C VAL A 404 25.85 10.33 -19.16
N VAL A 405 24.60 9.83 -19.22
CA VAL A 405 23.81 9.45 -18.04
C VAL A 405 23.63 7.93 -18.00
N THR A 406 23.62 7.37 -16.80
CA THR A 406 23.28 5.96 -16.53
C THR A 406 22.03 5.93 -15.68
N VAL A 407 21.02 5.19 -16.08
CA VAL A 407 19.72 5.08 -15.41
C VAL A 407 19.44 3.61 -15.12
N PRO A 408 19.34 3.19 -13.84
CA PRO A 408 19.01 1.82 -13.45
C PRO A 408 17.48 1.63 -13.58
N VAL A 409 17.00 1.45 -14.79
CA VAL A 409 15.57 1.42 -15.13
C VAL A 409 14.79 0.25 -14.53
N LEU A 410 15.44 -0.76 -13.98
CA LEU A 410 14.78 -1.87 -13.31
C LEU A 410 14.58 -1.66 -11.79
N ASP A 411 15.15 -0.59 -11.20
CA ASP A 411 15.13 -0.38 -9.73
C ASP A 411 13.71 -0.13 -9.19
N ASN A 412 12.84 0.47 -10.01
CA ASN A 412 11.43 0.74 -9.69
C ASN A 412 10.46 -0.23 -10.39
N ASP A 413 10.98 -1.18 -11.17
CA ASP A 413 10.19 -2.22 -11.82
C ASP A 413 9.97 -3.40 -10.86
N THR A 414 8.84 -4.06 -11.00
CA THR A 414 8.49 -5.20 -10.15
C THR A 414 8.09 -6.42 -10.97
N SER A 415 8.42 -7.60 -10.46
CA SER A 415 7.82 -8.84 -10.91
C SER A 415 6.76 -9.28 -9.90
N PRO A 416 5.46 -9.22 -10.23
CA PRO A 416 4.41 -9.72 -9.34
C PRO A 416 4.60 -11.20 -8.99
N SER A 417 5.39 -11.89 -9.80
CA SER A 417 5.77 -13.29 -9.58
C SER A 417 7.02 -13.45 -8.71
N GLY A 418 7.60 -12.37 -8.17
CA GLY A 418 8.85 -12.43 -7.38
C GLY A 418 10.06 -12.95 -8.15
N LEU A 419 10.01 -12.92 -9.49
CA LEU A 419 11.09 -13.39 -10.36
C LEU A 419 12.10 -12.28 -10.61
N ALA A 420 13.39 -12.63 -10.72
CA ALA A 420 14.41 -11.64 -11.08
C ALA A 420 14.15 -11.07 -12.47
N LEU A 421 14.28 -9.75 -12.58
CA LEU A 421 14.16 -9.03 -13.85
C LEU A 421 15.52 -8.83 -14.48
N THR A 422 15.54 -8.85 -15.81
CA THR A 422 16.71 -8.56 -16.64
C THR A 422 16.31 -7.59 -17.74
N LEU A 423 17.24 -6.74 -18.16
CA LEU A 423 17.01 -5.75 -19.22
C LEU A 423 17.36 -6.35 -20.58
N SER A 424 16.45 -6.22 -21.56
CA SER A 424 16.72 -6.61 -22.94
C SER A 424 17.75 -5.66 -23.60
N ASP A 425 18.64 -6.20 -24.42
CA ASP A 425 19.66 -5.40 -25.16
C ASP A 425 19.06 -4.44 -26.20
N GLN A 426 17.76 -4.57 -26.50
CA GLN A 426 17.09 -3.73 -27.49
C GLN A 426 16.29 -2.60 -26.85
N LEU A 427 16.60 -1.39 -27.24
CA LEU A 427 15.88 -0.18 -26.84
C LEU A 427 15.05 0.34 -28.02
N GLY A 428 13.84 0.80 -27.71
CA GLY A 428 13.00 1.54 -28.65
C GLY A 428 13.14 3.06 -28.45
N THR A 429 12.74 3.84 -29.45
CA THR A 429 12.66 5.31 -29.33
C THR A 429 11.26 5.77 -29.69
N VAL A 430 10.74 6.72 -28.91
CA VAL A 430 9.50 7.42 -29.18
C VAL A 430 9.84 8.88 -29.45
N GLY A 431 9.73 9.31 -30.72
CA GLY A 431 10.12 10.65 -31.15
C GLY A 431 11.54 10.73 -31.71
N ASP A 432 12.07 11.95 -31.82
CA ASP A 432 13.42 12.22 -32.35
C ASP A 432 14.49 11.84 -31.33
N SER A 433 15.48 11.10 -31.77
CA SER A 433 16.61 10.72 -30.91
C SER A 433 17.54 11.91 -30.67
N LEU A 434 17.74 12.30 -29.39
CA LEU A 434 18.64 13.35 -28.98
C LEU A 434 20.04 12.83 -28.56
N GLY A 435 20.39 11.60 -28.93
CA GLY A 435 21.67 10.99 -28.60
C GLY A 435 21.74 9.53 -28.98
N THR A 436 22.68 8.81 -28.41
CA THR A 436 22.87 7.37 -28.60
C THR A 436 22.68 6.65 -27.27
N ALA A 437 21.72 5.74 -27.21
CA ALA A 437 21.43 4.92 -26.04
C ALA A 437 21.87 3.46 -26.27
N TRP A 438 22.27 2.80 -25.18
CA TRP A 438 22.60 1.36 -25.15
C TRP A 438 22.37 0.79 -23.76
N VAL A 439 22.17 -0.51 -23.71
CA VAL A 439 22.05 -1.26 -22.45
C VAL A 439 23.44 -1.61 -21.92
N SER A 440 23.63 -1.48 -20.63
CA SER A 440 24.86 -1.87 -19.92
C SER A 440 24.47 -2.50 -18.59
N GLU A 441 24.56 -3.84 -18.52
CA GLU A 441 24.02 -4.63 -17.41
C GLU A 441 22.51 -4.36 -17.22
N ASP A 442 22.06 -4.01 -16.04
CA ASP A 442 20.66 -3.72 -15.73
C ASP A 442 20.30 -2.20 -15.85
N SER A 443 21.10 -1.44 -16.61
CA SER A 443 20.94 0.00 -16.75
C SER A 443 20.89 0.43 -18.21
N VAL A 444 20.13 1.49 -18.50
CA VAL A 444 20.19 2.21 -19.77
C VAL A 444 21.21 3.35 -19.67
N ARG A 445 22.11 3.42 -20.61
CA ARG A 445 23.07 4.51 -20.76
C ARG A 445 22.73 5.33 -22.01
N LEU A 446 22.72 6.64 -21.86
CA LEU A 446 22.56 7.58 -22.97
C LEU A 446 23.74 8.53 -23.03
N LYS A 447 24.37 8.62 -24.18
CA LYS A 447 25.26 9.74 -24.55
C LYS A 447 24.43 10.78 -25.27
N ALA A 448 24.20 11.92 -24.63
CA ALA A 448 23.43 13.00 -25.21
C ALA A 448 24.17 13.58 -26.43
N GLY A 449 23.42 13.98 -27.44
CA GLY A 449 23.89 14.73 -28.61
C GLY A 449 24.14 16.19 -28.29
N ASP A 450 24.31 16.98 -29.33
CA ASP A 450 24.66 18.42 -29.20
C ASP A 450 23.41 19.35 -29.17
N ILE A 451 22.20 18.78 -29.22
CA ILE A 451 20.94 19.54 -29.29
C ILE A 451 20.15 19.29 -27.99
N PRO A 452 19.78 20.37 -27.25
CA PRO A 452 18.88 20.23 -26.10
C PRO A 452 17.46 19.84 -26.53
N GLY A 453 16.72 19.14 -25.66
CA GLY A 453 15.36 18.74 -25.93
C GLY A 453 14.92 17.62 -25.02
N ARG A 454 13.74 17.03 -25.32
CA ARG A 454 13.21 15.88 -24.61
C ARG A 454 13.02 14.72 -25.58
N THR A 455 13.30 13.52 -25.12
CA THR A 455 13.07 12.27 -25.85
C THR A 455 12.63 11.19 -24.89
N THR A 456 11.85 10.23 -25.37
CA THR A 456 11.43 9.05 -24.62
C THR A 456 12.06 7.83 -25.25
N LEU A 457 12.69 6.99 -24.44
CA LEU A 457 13.16 5.67 -24.82
C LEU A 457 12.19 4.62 -24.23
N THR A 458 12.03 3.51 -24.94
CA THR A 458 11.38 2.33 -24.37
C THR A 458 12.40 1.24 -24.14
N TYR A 459 12.25 0.53 -23.04
CA TYR A 459 13.06 -0.64 -22.69
C TYR A 459 12.15 -1.84 -22.44
N THR A 460 12.70 -3.04 -22.42
CA THR A 460 11.95 -4.25 -22.14
C THR A 460 12.56 -4.96 -20.94
N ALA A 461 11.79 -5.04 -19.85
CA ALA A 461 12.09 -5.89 -18.72
C ALA A 461 11.63 -7.33 -19.00
N THR A 462 12.45 -8.30 -18.68
CA THR A 462 12.19 -9.74 -18.91
C THR A 462 12.43 -10.49 -17.61
N ASP A 463 11.48 -11.31 -17.19
CA ASP A 463 11.65 -12.19 -16.04
C ASP A 463 12.37 -13.50 -16.40
N THR A 464 12.69 -14.29 -15.38
CA THR A 464 13.40 -15.59 -15.55
C THR A 464 12.56 -16.66 -16.27
N LEU A 465 11.27 -16.46 -16.48
CA LEU A 465 10.38 -17.32 -17.28
C LEU A 465 10.24 -16.82 -18.72
N GLY A 466 10.87 -15.69 -19.06
CA GLY A 466 10.83 -15.13 -20.43
C GLY A 466 9.59 -14.26 -20.69
N GLN A 467 8.81 -13.89 -19.68
CA GLN A 467 7.72 -12.94 -19.82
C GLN A 467 8.28 -11.53 -19.87
N THR A 468 7.67 -10.64 -20.64
CA THR A 468 8.21 -9.32 -20.91
C THR A 468 7.20 -8.22 -20.66
N ALA A 469 7.69 -7.07 -20.18
CA ALA A 469 6.95 -5.81 -20.13
C ALA A 469 7.79 -4.68 -20.72
N THR A 470 7.13 -3.67 -21.28
CA THR A 470 7.80 -2.50 -21.86
C THR A 470 7.67 -1.32 -20.92
N GLY A 471 8.80 -0.78 -20.46
CA GLY A 471 8.89 0.44 -19.68
C GLY A 471 9.27 1.66 -20.53
N GLN A 472 9.16 2.84 -19.93
CA GLN A 472 9.49 4.13 -20.55
C GLN A 472 10.51 4.87 -19.70
N LEU A 473 11.50 5.47 -20.40
CA LEU A 473 12.49 6.36 -19.81
C LEU A 473 12.41 7.72 -20.52
N ASP A 474 11.94 8.73 -19.79
CA ASP A 474 11.87 10.10 -20.25
C ASP A 474 13.18 10.85 -19.98
N ILE A 475 13.79 11.39 -21.02
CA ILE A 475 15.10 12.04 -20.95
C ILE A 475 14.99 13.50 -21.36
N GLU A 476 15.46 14.37 -20.49
CA GLU A 476 15.65 15.80 -20.79
C GLU A 476 17.14 16.10 -21.01
N VAL A 477 17.48 16.49 -22.24
CA VAL A 477 18.82 16.96 -22.59
C VAL A 477 18.85 18.46 -22.44
N ARG A 478 19.70 18.98 -21.52
CA ARG A 478 19.87 20.42 -21.23
C ARG A 478 21.14 20.97 -21.82
N ASP A 479 21.12 22.27 -22.10
CA ASP A 479 22.33 22.99 -22.52
C ASP A 479 23.43 23.04 -21.43
N ARG A 480 24.68 23.26 -21.85
CA ARG A 480 25.82 23.52 -20.94
C ARG A 480 25.84 24.98 -20.52
N ASP A 481 24.79 25.49 -19.94
CA ASP A 481 24.81 26.84 -19.36
C ASP A 481 25.22 26.76 -17.87
N ASP A 482 26.27 27.51 -17.52
CA ASP A 482 26.77 27.58 -16.14
C ASP A 482 25.72 28.14 -15.15
N ALA A 483 24.76 28.94 -15.65
CA ALA A 483 23.67 29.49 -14.86
C ALA A 483 22.62 28.45 -14.46
N SER A 484 22.57 27.29 -15.12
CA SER A 484 21.62 26.18 -14.82
C SER A 484 22.24 25.06 -13.97
N ASN A 485 23.43 25.25 -13.43
CA ASN A 485 24.10 24.26 -12.61
C ASN A 485 23.49 24.22 -11.20
N THR A 486 22.72 23.21 -10.90
CA THR A 486 22.26 22.94 -9.54
C THR A 486 23.27 22.07 -8.80
N ALA A 487 23.46 22.34 -7.50
CA ALA A 487 24.28 21.49 -6.65
C ALA A 487 23.71 20.06 -6.60
N PRO A 488 24.55 19.02 -6.50
CA PRO A 488 24.05 17.68 -6.28
C PRO A 488 23.23 17.63 -4.99
N SER A 489 22.07 17.00 -5.04
CA SER A 489 21.30 16.68 -3.84
C SER A 489 22.04 15.62 -3.03
N PRO A 490 22.11 15.75 -1.70
CA PRO A 490 22.77 14.77 -0.83
C PRO A 490 22.06 13.42 -0.83
#